data_e538b6c6ad649e524f1484e2b496d411
#
_entry.id   e538b6c6ad649e524f1484e2b496d411
#
_cell.length_a   1.000
_cell.length_b   1.000
_cell.length_c   1.000
_cell.angle_alpha   90.00
_cell.angle_beta   90.00
_cell.angle_gamma   90.00
#
_symmetry.space_group_name_H-M   'P 1'
#
loop_
_entity.id
_entity.type
_entity.pdbx_description
1 polymer ?
#
loop_
_entity_poly.entity_id
_entity_poly.type
_entity_poly.pdbx_seq_one_letter_code
_entity_poly.pdbx_strand_id
1 'polypeptide(L)'
;MSGICTADAQFYHPRRKILMIRGELFELECLEYLQNKYRYENVHFHHNGGMDSTMSDISVIKNGKVAFFIEVKDNTAQSGQFVVHPHTDSHSFGFSSKNHSIQNPMTYAIIDYMNNDFYRFYNAGTAGAAIDIDSSVFAGWIIGHYQQRNVRYIISHDYNYVILPIRKFAEYFSITASCRIKGSGSSKPAEKDYDFITQAIKQVYKNAIFFQNNKKLYASISEPVYKKRFPINSNTFYLSDLGNDTYEIRKLSNTRNMTVIFSIKLKKSQDINDLAEFEIDLK
;
A
#
# COMPACT_ATOMS: atom_id res chain seq x y z
N MET A 1 -26.89 -33.89 -51.75
CA MET A 1 -25.94 -34.13 -50.65
C MET A 1 -25.48 -32.74 -50.19
N SER A 2 -26.09 -32.30 -49.16
CA SER A 2 -25.93 -30.94 -48.59
C SER A 2 -25.09 -31.00 -47.34
N GLY A 3 -23.92 -30.43 -47.35
CA GLY A 3 -23.08 -30.27 -46.17
C GLY A 3 -23.40 -28.97 -45.50
N ILE A 4 -23.84 -29.06 -44.26
CA ILE A 4 -24.10 -27.91 -43.36
C ILE A 4 -22.79 -27.56 -42.70
N CYS A 5 -22.24 -26.35 -43.00
CA CYS A 5 -21.18 -25.74 -42.21
C CYS A 5 -21.78 -25.08 -40.98
N THR A 6 -21.48 -25.63 -39.79
CA THR A 6 -21.72 -24.96 -38.50
C THR A 6 -20.63 -23.96 -38.25
N ALA A 7 -21.00 -22.69 -38.21
CA ALA A 7 -20.11 -21.61 -37.81
C ALA A 7 -19.95 -21.60 -36.29
N ASP A 8 -18.74 -21.87 -35.81
CA ASP A 8 -18.36 -21.69 -34.40
C ASP A 8 -18.37 -20.19 -34.08
N ALA A 9 -19.34 -19.80 -33.27
CA ALA A 9 -19.39 -18.49 -32.67
C ALA A 9 -18.31 -18.39 -31.59
N GLN A 10 -17.16 -17.84 -31.95
CA GLN A 10 -16.14 -17.42 -30.98
C GLN A 10 -16.73 -16.32 -30.10
N PHE A 11 -17.05 -16.67 -28.84
CA PHE A 11 -17.37 -15.70 -27.79
C PHE A 11 -16.14 -14.84 -27.51
N TYR A 12 -16.15 -13.62 -28.02
CA TYR A 12 -15.20 -12.58 -27.71
C TYR A 12 -15.49 -12.11 -26.28
N HIS A 13 -14.77 -12.64 -25.28
CA HIS A 13 -14.75 -12.08 -23.95
C HIS A 13 -13.88 -10.80 -23.99
N PRO A 14 -14.45 -9.59 -23.77
CA PRO A 14 -13.64 -8.42 -23.64
C PRO A 14 -12.79 -8.58 -22.37
N ARG A 15 -11.47 -8.67 -22.52
CA ARG A 15 -10.52 -8.64 -21.40
C ARG A 15 -10.80 -7.38 -20.59
N ARG A 16 -11.36 -7.53 -19.38
CA ARG A 16 -11.49 -6.45 -18.41
C ARG A 16 -10.10 -5.90 -18.15
N LYS A 17 -9.81 -4.70 -18.64
CA LYS A 17 -8.65 -3.92 -18.22
C LYS A 17 -8.92 -3.53 -16.76
N ILE A 18 -8.40 -4.31 -15.81
CA ILE A 18 -8.38 -3.93 -14.40
C ILE A 18 -7.43 -2.73 -14.34
N LEU A 19 -7.94 -1.57 -13.93
CA LEU A 19 -7.11 -0.40 -13.66
C LEU A 19 -6.29 -0.72 -12.40
N MET A 20 -5.03 -1.09 -12.63
CA MET A 20 -4.07 -1.35 -11.57
C MET A 20 -3.57 -0.01 -11.00
N ILE A 21 -3.40 0.07 -9.69
CA ILE A 21 -2.78 1.21 -9.03
C ILE A 21 -1.30 1.23 -9.45
N ARG A 22 -0.70 2.42 -9.65
CA ARG A 22 0.70 2.58 -10.08
C ARG A 22 1.69 1.72 -9.26
N GLY A 23 1.47 1.59 -7.95
CA GLY A 23 2.30 0.74 -7.09
C GLY A 23 2.24 -0.74 -7.48
N GLU A 24 1.06 -1.28 -7.74
CA GLU A 24 0.86 -2.67 -8.14
C GLU A 24 1.47 -2.96 -9.53
N LEU A 25 1.42 -2.00 -10.45
CA LEU A 25 2.11 -2.12 -11.75
C LEU A 25 3.61 -2.22 -11.56
N PHE A 26 4.18 -1.38 -10.70
CA PHE A 26 5.62 -1.40 -10.42
C PHE A 26 6.06 -2.69 -9.71
N GLU A 27 5.24 -3.26 -8.83
CA GLU A 27 5.49 -4.58 -8.23
C GLU A 27 5.56 -5.68 -9.28
N LEU A 28 4.67 -5.65 -10.29
CA LEU A 28 4.69 -6.62 -11.39
C LEU A 28 5.88 -6.42 -12.34
N GLU A 29 6.28 -5.17 -12.61
CA GLU A 29 7.49 -4.88 -13.39
C GLU A 29 8.75 -5.43 -12.68
N CYS A 30 8.84 -5.27 -11.36
CA CYS A 30 9.92 -5.85 -10.56
C CYS A 30 9.90 -7.38 -10.59
N LEU A 31 8.72 -7.99 -10.49
CA LEU A 31 8.55 -9.43 -10.61
C LEU A 31 9.03 -9.95 -11.96
N GLU A 32 8.60 -9.32 -13.04
CA GLU A 32 9.01 -9.68 -14.41
C GLU A 32 10.52 -9.57 -14.58
N TYR A 33 11.12 -8.49 -14.09
CA TYR A 33 12.57 -8.31 -14.10
C TYR A 33 13.29 -9.47 -13.38
N LEU A 34 12.84 -9.84 -12.17
CA LEU A 34 13.44 -10.93 -11.39
C LEU A 34 13.30 -12.28 -12.11
N GLN A 35 12.12 -12.58 -12.65
CA GLN A 35 11.85 -13.82 -13.38
C GLN A 35 12.67 -13.92 -14.69
N ASN A 36 12.88 -12.81 -15.37
CA ASN A 36 13.66 -12.78 -16.61
C ASN A 36 15.17 -12.90 -16.37
N LYS A 37 15.67 -12.26 -15.30
CA LYS A 37 17.10 -12.24 -14.98
C LYS A 37 17.58 -13.49 -14.27
N TYR A 38 16.76 -14.07 -13.39
CA TYR A 38 17.16 -15.20 -12.52
C TYR A 38 16.35 -16.46 -12.84
N ARG A 39 16.80 -17.20 -13.86
CA ARG A 39 16.14 -18.41 -14.34
C ARG A 39 16.80 -19.65 -13.77
N TYR A 40 16.68 -19.84 -12.45
CA TYR A 40 17.14 -21.07 -11.79
C TYR A 40 16.01 -22.09 -11.73
N GLU A 41 16.32 -23.37 -11.96
CA GLU A 41 15.32 -24.44 -12.04
C GLU A 41 14.49 -24.62 -10.75
N ASN A 42 15.11 -24.38 -9.60
CA ASN A 42 14.49 -24.56 -8.28
C ASN A 42 14.12 -23.25 -7.58
N VAL A 43 14.17 -22.10 -8.25
CA VAL A 43 13.83 -20.78 -7.71
C VAL A 43 12.70 -20.15 -8.50
N HIS A 44 11.65 -19.74 -7.80
CA HIS A 44 10.51 -19.06 -8.38
C HIS A 44 10.20 -17.80 -7.59
N PHE A 45 9.79 -16.76 -8.31
CA PHE A 45 9.30 -15.50 -7.72
C PHE A 45 7.78 -15.45 -7.87
N HIS A 46 7.09 -15.11 -6.78
CA HIS A 46 5.63 -15.04 -6.77
C HIS A 46 5.18 -13.68 -6.21
N HIS A 47 4.30 -12.99 -6.93
CA HIS A 47 3.68 -11.75 -6.48
C HIS A 47 2.59 -12.05 -5.46
N ASN A 48 2.70 -11.47 -4.26
CA ASN A 48 1.71 -11.65 -3.19
C ASN A 48 0.61 -10.57 -3.24
N GLY A 49 0.66 -9.68 -4.21
CA GLY A 49 -0.01 -8.39 -4.29
C GLY A 49 -1.49 -8.36 -3.95
N GLY A 50 -1.88 -7.23 -3.37
CA GLY A 50 -3.24 -6.70 -3.31
C GLY A 50 -4.20 -7.34 -2.31
N MET A 51 -3.99 -8.54 -1.82
CA MET A 51 -4.99 -9.25 -1.02
C MET A 51 -4.69 -9.29 0.48
N ASP A 52 -3.43 -9.23 0.88
CA ASP A 52 -3.03 -9.28 2.28
C ASP A 52 -1.89 -8.28 2.57
N SER A 53 -2.22 -7.15 3.18
CA SER A 53 -1.26 -6.11 3.58
C SER A 53 -0.26 -6.58 4.67
N THR A 54 -0.41 -7.80 5.17
CA THR A 54 0.52 -8.41 6.13
C THR A 54 1.68 -9.13 5.46
N MET A 55 1.55 -9.48 4.17
CA MET A 55 2.62 -10.10 3.38
C MET A 55 3.42 -9.03 2.62
N SER A 56 4.69 -9.34 2.35
CA SER A 56 5.53 -8.50 1.50
C SER A 56 5.30 -8.79 0.02
N ASP A 57 5.71 -7.88 -0.85
CA ASP A 57 5.25 -7.81 -2.24
C ASP A 57 5.62 -9.04 -3.08
N ILE A 58 6.84 -9.59 -2.91
CA ILE A 58 7.31 -10.74 -3.69
C ILE A 58 7.86 -11.83 -2.76
N SER A 59 7.38 -13.07 -2.93
CA SER A 59 7.94 -14.26 -2.31
C SER A 59 9.02 -14.86 -3.19
N VAL A 60 10.16 -15.23 -2.59
CA VAL A 60 11.18 -16.08 -3.20
C VAL A 60 10.97 -17.51 -2.74
N ILE A 61 10.63 -18.39 -3.67
CA ILE A 61 10.33 -19.80 -3.42
C ILE A 61 11.53 -20.62 -3.90
N LYS A 62 12.16 -21.37 -2.98
CA LYS A 62 13.26 -22.29 -3.27
C LYS A 62 12.83 -23.71 -2.92
N ASN A 63 12.99 -24.65 -3.85
CA ASN A 63 12.61 -26.05 -3.65
C ASN A 63 11.15 -26.22 -3.14
N GLY A 64 10.23 -25.41 -3.69
CA GLY A 64 8.81 -25.44 -3.35
C GLY A 64 8.45 -24.83 -1.99
N LYS A 65 9.38 -24.16 -1.28
CA LYS A 65 9.14 -23.48 0.00
C LYS A 65 9.53 -22.00 -0.08
N VAL A 66 8.76 -21.14 0.61
CA VAL A 66 9.14 -19.74 0.76
C VAL A 66 10.42 -19.63 1.57
N ALA A 67 11.47 -19.11 0.94
CA ALA A 67 12.78 -18.91 1.57
C ALA A 67 12.84 -17.53 2.26
N PHE A 68 12.43 -16.48 1.58
CA PHE A 68 12.38 -15.10 2.08
C PHE A 68 11.47 -14.23 1.20
N PHE A 69 11.27 -12.99 1.63
CA PHE A 69 10.49 -12.01 0.88
C PHE A 69 11.38 -10.86 0.37
N ILE A 70 10.93 -10.26 -0.73
CA ILE A 70 11.44 -9.02 -1.28
C ILE A 70 10.34 -7.98 -1.18
N GLU A 71 10.66 -6.80 -0.66
CA GLU A 71 9.78 -5.64 -0.66
C GLU A 71 10.11 -4.75 -1.85
N VAL A 72 9.09 -4.25 -2.52
CA VAL A 72 9.23 -3.35 -3.69
C VAL A 72 9.04 -1.92 -3.24
N LYS A 73 9.97 -1.04 -3.60
CA LYS A 73 9.88 0.40 -3.28
C LYS A 73 10.26 1.24 -4.48
N ASP A 74 9.37 2.14 -4.90
CA ASP A 74 9.69 3.16 -5.88
C ASP A 74 10.89 4.01 -5.37
N ASN A 75 11.59 4.70 -6.26
CA ASN A 75 12.75 5.55 -5.91
C ASN A 75 12.40 6.65 -4.89
N THR A 76 11.15 7.07 -4.86
CA THR A 76 10.56 7.91 -3.81
C THR A 76 9.27 7.27 -3.35
N ALA A 77 9.19 6.87 -2.10
CA ALA A 77 8.06 6.15 -1.56
C ALA A 77 7.83 6.42 -0.07
N GLN A 78 6.67 6.02 0.42
CA GLN A 78 6.44 5.81 1.84
C GLN A 78 6.91 4.39 2.20
N SER A 79 7.76 4.28 3.25
CA SER A 79 8.30 2.99 3.71
C SER A 79 7.96 2.74 5.17
N GLY A 80 6.72 2.35 5.40
CA GLY A 80 6.21 2.05 6.73
C GLY A 80 5.58 3.25 7.44
N GLN A 81 4.82 2.93 8.48
CA GLN A 81 4.14 3.88 9.34
C GLN A 81 3.68 3.20 10.64
N PHE A 82 3.45 3.99 11.68
CA PHE A 82 2.71 3.54 12.86
C PHE A 82 1.81 4.64 13.42
N VAL A 83 0.73 4.24 14.08
CA VAL A 83 -0.24 5.14 14.69
C VAL A 83 0.14 5.40 16.14
N VAL A 84 0.01 6.64 16.57
CA VAL A 84 0.14 7.05 17.97
C VAL A 84 -1.18 7.62 18.50
N HIS A 85 -1.41 7.46 19.79
CA HIS A 85 -2.52 8.07 20.51
C HIS A 85 -2.02 9.21 21.39
N PRO A 86 -2.59 10.43 21.27
CA PRO A 86 -2.31 11.51 22.19
C PRO A 86 -3.07 11.28 23.51
N HIS A 87 -2.36 11.44 24.62
CA HIS A 87 -2.87 11.51 25.98
C HIS A 87 -2.80 12.97 26.42
N THR A 88 -3.92 13.69 26.33
CA THR A 88 -3.97 15.13 26.56
C THR A 88 -3.66 15.50 28.02
N ASP A 89 -4.05 14.68 28.97
CA ASP A 89 -3.85 14.94 30.41
C ASP A 89 -2.37 14.84 30.82
N SER A 90 -1.62 13.93 30.20
CA SER A 90 -0.19 13.75 30.46
C SER A 90 0.71 14.43 29.42
N HIS A 91 0.13 15.12 28.43
CA HIS A 91 0.83 15.72 27.30
C HIS A 91 1.85 14.76 26.63
N SER A 92 1.40 13.54 26.36
CA SER A 92 2.26 12.49 25.80
C SER A 92 1.57 11.71 24.68
N PHE A 93 2.38 11.03 23.90
CA PHE A 93 1.92 10.08 22.89
C PHE A 93 2.21 8.65 23.34
N GLY A 94 1.28 7.75 23.07
CA GLY A 94 1.46 6.32 23.24
C GLY A 94 1.38 5.59 21.90
N PHE A 95 2.04 4.44 21.78
CA PHE A 95 1.91 3.55 20.63
C PHE A 95 0.51 2.94 20.60
N SER A 96 -0.15 2.97 19.44
CA SER A 96 -1.51 2.43 19.31
C SER A 96 -1.50 0.90 19.31
N SER A 97 -2.34 0.30 20.14
CA SER A 97 -2.58 -1.16 20.15
C SER A 97 -3.19 -1.69 18.85
N LYS A 98 -3.67 -0.80 17.96
CA LYS A 98 -4.21 -1.16 16.63
C LYS A 98 -3.14 -1.23 15.55
N ASN A 99 -1.89 -0.96 15.86
CA ASN A 99 -0.80 -1.13 14.91
C ASN A 99 -0.58 -2.62 14.63
N HIS A 100 -0.36 -2.95 13.35
CA HIS A 100 0.11 -4.28 12.94
C HIS A 100 1.64 -4.40 13.03
N SER A 101 2.35 -3.27 13.13
CA SER A 101 3.80 -3.24 13.36
C SER A 101 4.11 -3.51 14.83
N ILE A 102 5.22 -4.20 15.08
CA ILE A 102 5.69 -4.40 16.44
C ILE A 102 6.39 -3.13 16.95
N GLN A 103 6.18 -2.84 18.21
CA GLN A 103 6.88 -1.79 18.93
C GLN A 103 8.33 -2.24 19.16
N ASN A 104 9.29 -1.45 18.74
CA ASN A 104 10.73 -1.71 18.89
C ASN A 104 11.42 -0.52 19.60
N PRO A 105 12.71 -0.62 19.96
CA PRO A 105 13.41 0.48 20.65
C PRO A 105 13.38 1.82 19.88
N MET A 106 13.38 1.79 18.55
CA MET A 106 13.31 2.99 17.72
C MET A 106 11.93 3.66 17.79
N THR A 107 10.86 2.87 17.99
CA THR A 107 9.51 3.41 18.23
C THR A 107 9.49 4.27 19.47
N TYR A 108 10.13 3.82 20.56
CA TYR A 108 10.20 4.59 21.80
C TYR A 108 10.98 5.88 21.61
N ALA A 109 12.14 5.83 20.96
CA ALA A 109 12.96 7.03 20.70
C ALA A 109 12.19 8.09 19.90
N ILE A 110 11.40 7.67 18.90
CA ILE A 110 10.56 8.57 18.11
C ILE A 110 9.45 9.18 18.96
N ILE A 111 8.76 8.36 19.76
CA ILE A 111 7.67 8.82 20.62
C ILE A 111 8.22 9.76 21.71
N ASP A 112 9.35 9.46 22.32
CA ASP A 112 9.99 10.31 23.32
C ASP A 112 10.37 11.69 22.74
N TYR A 113 10.93 11.71 21.51
CA TYR A 113 11.18 12.97 20.81
C TYR A 113 9.90 13.77 20.60
N MET A 114 8.80 13.12 20.22
CA MET A 114 7.51 13.79 20.03
C MET A 114 6.92 14.30 21.36
N ASN A 115 7.15 13.59 22.45
CA ASN A 115 6.70 13.99 23.80
C ASN A 115 7.39 15.26 24.28
N ASN A 116 8.66 15.48 23.91
CA ASN A 116 9.39 16.69 24.28
C ASN A 116 8.80 17.97 23.64
N ASP A 117 8.01 17.82 22.56
CA ASP A 117 7.31 18.94 21.92
C ASP A 117 5.87 18.52 21.55
N PHE A 118 5.14 18.08 22.57
CA PHE A 118 3.80 17.50 22.43
C PHE A 118 2.86 18.37 21.61
N TYR A 119 2.78 19.66 21.89
CA TYR A 119 1.82 20.55 21.21
C TYR A 119 2.13 20.78 19.74
N ARG A 120 3.39 20.78 19.33
CA ARG A 120 3.79 20.84 17.92
C ARG A 120 3.22 19.67 17.14
N PHE A 121 3.36 18.46 17.66
CA PHE A 121 2.90 17.25 16.99
C PHE A 121 1.37 17.07 17.12
N TYR A 122 0.80 17.39 18.29
CA TYR A 122 -0.65 17.33 18.50
C TYR A 122 -1.42 18.25 17.53
N ASN A 123 -0.87 19.42 17.22
CA ASN A 123 -1.45 20.39 16.30
C ASN A 123 -0.97 20.27 14.84
N ALA A 124 -0.21 19.24 14.49
CA ALA A 124 0.41 19.08 13.17
C ALA A 124 -0.60 19.03 12.00
N GLY A 125 -1.87 18.71 12.26
CA GLY A 125 -2.92 18.64 11.24
C GLY A 125 -2.62 17.58 10.17
N THR A 126 -3.19 17.77 8.98
CA THR A 126 -2.97 16.88 7.83
C THR A 126 -1.69 17.20 7.07
N ALA A 127 -1.17 18.42 7.18
CA ALA A 127 0.12 18.81 6.60
C ALA A 127 1.28 18.07 7.27
N GLY A 128 1.17 17.85 8.58
CA GLY A 128 2.17 17.13 9.38
C GLY A 128 3.27 18.03 9.93
N ALA A 129 3.96 17.51 10.96
CA ALA A 129 5.16 18.08 11.54
C ALA A 129 6.34 17.13 11.31
N ALA A 130 7.47 17.65 10.84
CA ALA A 130 8.69 16.87 10.65
C ALA A 130 9.23 16.38 11.99
N ILE A 131 9.72 15.13 12.02
CA ILE A 131 10.46 14.56 13.14
C ILE A 131 11.94 14.71 12.78
N ASP A 132 12.67 15.50 13.56
CA ASP A 132 14.06 15.88 13.28
C ASP A 132 14.99 15.24 14.32
N ILE A 133 15.26 13.95 14.12
CA ILE A 133 16.22 13.14 14.87
C ILE A 133 17.12 12.42 13.90
N ASP A 134 18.18 11.77 14.42
CA ASP A 134 19.10 11.01 13.60
C ASP A 134 18.37 9.99 12.72
N SER A 135 18.64 10.05 11.42
CA SER A 135 17.98 9.19 10.42
C SER A 135 18.26 7.69 10.62
N SER A 136 19.30 7.34 11.38
CA SER A 136 19.58 5.95 11.77
C SER A 136 18.47 5.35 12.63
N VAL A 137 17.76 6.18 13.42
CA VAL A 137 16.58 5.76 14.20
C VAL A 137 15.45 5.34 13.26
N PHE A 138 15.21 6.11 12.21
CA PHE A 138 14.20 5.78 11.20
C PHE A 138 14.57 4.51 10.43
N ALA A 139 15.83 4.41 10.02
CA ALA A 139 16.36 3.23 9.35
C ALA A 139 16.23 1.98 10.22
N GLY A 140 16.60 2.08 11.50
CA GLY A 140 16.47 0.98 12.45
C GLY A 140 15.03 0.53 12.63
N TRP A 141 14.07 1.46 12.64
CA TRP A 141 12.66 1.13 12.69
C TRP A 141 12.21 0.38 11.44
N ILE A 142 12.55 0.88 10.25
CA ILE A 142 12.18 0.29 8.96
C ILE A 142 12.79 -1.10 8.81
N ILE A 143 14.08 -1.24 9.11
CA ILE A 143 14.79 -2.52 9.05
C ILE A 143 14.11 -3.54 9.98
N GLY A 144 13.87 -3.17 11.23
CA GLY A 144 13.20 -4.05 12.20
C GLY A 144 11.78 -4.45 11.76
N HIS A 145 11.01 -3.50 11.21
CA HIS A 145 9.68 -3.75 10.69
C HIS A 145 9.65 -4.78 9.55
N TYR A 146 10.58 -4.70 8.61
CA TYR A 146 10.65 -5.64 7.50
C TYR A 146 11.27 -6.98 7.87
N GLN A 147 12.29 -6.99 8.73
CA GLN A 147 12.90 -8.24 9.22
C GLN A 147 11.89 -9.15 9.94
N GLN A 148 10.97 -8.58 10.73
CA GLN A 148 9.90 -9.33 11.37
C GLN A 148 8.96 -10.02 10.39
N ARG A 149 8.89 -9.53 9.15
CA ARG A 149 8.11 -10.08 8.05
C ARG A 149 8.94 -10.99 7.14
N ASN A 150 10.12 -11.41 7.57
CA ASN A 150 11.09 -12.19 6.80
C ASN A 150 11.49 -11.56 5.46
N VAL A 151 11.46 -10.21 5.37
CA VAL A 151 12.02 -9.49 4.22
C VAL A 151 13.52 -9.48 4.34
N ARG A 152 14.22 -10.03 3.34
CA ARG A 152 15.67 -10.00 3.28
C ARG A 152 16.22 -8.92 2.36
N TYR A 153 15.48 -8.62 1.29
CA TYR A 153 15.91 -7.70 0.25
C TYR A 153 14.82 -6.70 -0.09
N ILE A 154 15.27 -5.54 -0.56
CA ILE A 154 14.42 -4.55 -1.22
C ILE A 154 14.82 -4.50 -2.68
N ILE A 155 13.85 -4.37 -3.57
CA ILE A 155 14.06 -3.98 -4.96
C ILE A 155 13.49 -2.59 -5.19
N SER A 156 14.29 -1.73 -5.83
CA SER A 156 13.91 -0.38 -6.22
C SER A 156 14.37 -0.10 -7.63
N HIS A 157 13.93 1.01 -8.22
CA HIS A 157 14.31 1.40 -9.57
C HIS A 157 14.40 2.92 -9.67
N ASP A 158 15.48 3.40 -10.27
CA ASP A 158 15.58 4.77 -10.76
C ASP A 158 15.85 4.72 -12.27
N TYR A 159 17.09 4.73 -12.74
CA TYR A 159 17.44 4.40 -14.13
C TYR A 159 17.63 2.89 -14.33
N ASN A 160 18.06 2.20 -13.28
CA ASN A 160 18.27 0.76 -13.28
C ASN A 160 17.66 0.15 -12.02
N TYR A 161 17.38 -1.15 -12.05
CA TYR A 161 16.97 -1.87 -10.85
C TYR A 161 18.11 -1.95 -9.85
N VAL A 162 17.76 -1.75 -8.58
CA VAL A 162 18.64 -1.82 -7.43
C VAL A 162 18.09 -2.84 -6.47
N ILE A 163 18.86 -3.91 -6.20
CA ILE A 163 18.54 -4.94 -5.21
C ILE A 163 19.53 -4.79 -4.06
N LEU A 164 19.02 -4.61 -2.87
CA LEU A 164 19.82 -4.36 -1.68
C LEU A 164 19.37 -5.23 -0.51
N PRO A 165 20.30 -5.73 0.32
CA PRO A 165 19.96 -6.36 1.58
C PRO A 165 19.28 -5.35 2.52
N ILE A 166 18.21 -5.79 3.20
CA ILE A 166 17.44 -4.89 4.10
C ILE A 166 18.33 -4.21 5.16
N ARG A 167 19.37 -4.89 5.66
CA ARG A 167 20.30 -4.33 6.65
C ARG A 167 21.08 -3.11 6.16
N LYS A 168 21.19 -2.92 4.83
CA LYS A 168 21.86 -1.78 4.20
C LYS A 168 20.91 -0.65 3.79
N PHE A 169 19.67 -0.67 4.28
CA PHE A 169 18.63 0.29 3.91
C PHE A 169 19.09 1.75 4.02
N ALA A 170 19.75 2.12 5.12
CA ALA A 170 20.25 3.48 5.35
C ALA A 170 21.34 3.92 4.38
N GLU A 171 22.09 2.99 3.81
CA GLU A 171 23.13 3.31 2.81
C GLU A 171 22.50 3.69 1.47
N TYR A 172 21.37 3.06 1.11
CA TYR A 172 20.73 3.25 -0.17
C TYR A 172 19.66 4.33 -0.19
N PHE A 173 19.05 4.63 0.96
CA PHE A 173 17.97 5.60 1.02
C PHE A 173 18.27 6.77 1.95
N SER A 174 17.90 7.97 1.50
CA SER A 174 17.65 9.09 2.41
C SER A 174 16.29 8.88 3.05
N ILE A 175 16.19 9.08 4.37
CA ILE A 175 14.98 8.79 5.13
C ILE A 175 14.56 10.03 5.90
N THR A 176 13.29 10.39 5.81
CA THR A 176 12.67 11.44 6.61
C THR A 176 11.42 10.89 7.29
N ALA A 177 11.03 11.48 8.41
CA ALA A 177 9.80 11.12 9.09
C ALA A 177 8.96 12.35 9.41
N SER A 178 7.64 12.17 9.43
CA SER A 178 6.69 13.18 9.86
C SER A 178 5.54 12.55 10.65
N CYS A 179 5.01 13.27 11.62
CA CYS A 179 3.76 12.93 12.28
C CYS A 179 2.65 13.81 11.71
N ARG A 180 1.56 13.19 11.25
CA ARG A 180 0.40 13.92 10.73
C ARG A 180 -0.91 13.23 11.09
N ILE A 181 -1.98 14.01 11.07
CA ILE A 181 -3.32 13.45 11.12
C ILE A 181 -3.63 12.82 9.75
N LYS A 182 -3.72 11.51 9.73
CA LYS A 182 -4.18 10.74 8.57
C LYS A 182 -5.64 10.39 8.80
N GLY A 183 -6.50 10.85 7.88
CA GLY A 183 -7.85 10.29 7.82
C GLY A 183 -7.69 8.77 7.67
N SER A 184 -8.28 7.99 8.55
CA SER A 184 -8.31 6.56 8.34
C SER A 184 -8.94 6.29 6.99
N GLY A 185 -8.41 5.32 6.29
CA GLY A 185 -8.86 4.96 4.97
C GLY A 185 -10.36 4.69 4.94
N SER A 186 -10.87 4.54 3.77
CA SER A 186 -12.25 4.17 3.54
C SER A 186 -12.40 2.64 3.64
N SER A 187 -13.54 2.19 4.09
CA SER A 187 -13.95 0.78 4.08
C SER A 187 -15.04 0.55 3.03
N LYS A 188 -15.28 -0.71 2.68
CA LYS A 188 -16.48 -1.07 1.93
C LYS A 188 -17.72 -0.76 2.79
N PRO A 189 -18.84 -0.34 2.17
CA PRO A 189 -20.12 -0.22 2.88
C PRO A 189 -20.59 -1.58 3.41
N ALA A 190 -21.37 -1.56 4.49
CA ALA A 190 -22.07 -2.76 4.90
C ALA A 190 -23.23 -3.06 3.94
N GLU A 191 -23.51 -4.33 3.66
CA GLU A 191 -24.55 -4.73 2.69
C GLU A 191 -25.93 -4.17 3.05
N LYS A 192 -26.25 -4.07 4.33
CA LYS A 192 -27.49 -3.46 4.83
C LYS A 192 -27.66 -1.98 4.45
N ASP A 193 -26.59 -1.29 4.09
CA ASP A 193 -26.63 0.14 3.72
C ASP A 193 -26.77 0.34 2.19
N TYR A 194 -26.71 -0.74 1.39
CA TYR A 194 -26.65 -0.66 -0.07
C TYR A 194 -27.88 0.03 -0.68
N ASP A 195 -29.07 -0.28 -0.22
CA ASP A 195 -30.30 0.32 -0.74
C ASP A 195 -30.34 1.83 -0.50
N PHE A 196 -29.99 2.27 0.71
CA PHE A 196 -29.94 3.70 1.04
C PHE A 196 -28.89 4.44 0.21
N ILE A 197 -27.73 3.82 0.01
CA ILE A 197 -26.62 4.39 -0.77
C ILE A 197 -27.03 4.51 -2.23
N THR A 198 -27.59 3.46 -2.84
CA THR A 198 -27.98 3.46 -4.24
C THR A 198 -29.10 4.45 -4.50
N GLN A 199 -30.08 4.57 -3.60
CA GLN A 199 -31.13 5.58 -3.69
C GLN A 199 -30.55 7.00 -3.62
N ALA A 200 -29.65 7.29 -2.67
CA ALA A 200 -29.06 8.61 -2.53
C ALA A 200 -28.21 9.01 -3.75
N ILE A 201 -27.50 8.06 -4.37
CA ILE A 201 -26.74 8.31 -5.59
C ILE A 201 -27.68 8.49 -6.78
N LYS A 202 -28.73 7.70 -6.93
CA LYS A 202 -29.76 7.83 -8.00
C LYS A 202 -30.52 9.16 -7.96
N GLN A 203 -30.67 9.77 -6.79
CA GLN A 203 -31.26 11.12 -6.69
C GLN A 203 -30.41 12.18 -7.40
N VAL A 204 -29.10 11.97 -7.51
CA VAL A 204 -28.16 12.86 -8.18
C VAL A 204 -27.86 12.41 -9.60
N TYR A 205 -27.62 11.12 -9.79
CA TYR A 205 -27.26 10.49 -11.05
C TYR A 205 -28.34 9.46 -11.43
N LYS A 206 -29.34 9.93 -12.16
CA LYS A 206 -30.56 9.12 -12.47
C LYS A 206 -30.27 7.85 -13.24
N ASN A 207 -29.25 7.88 -14.11
CA ASN A 207 -28.85 6.76 -14.98
C ASN A 207 -27.75 5.88 -14.36
N ALA A 208 -27.40 6.06 -13.08
CA ALA A 208 -26.40 5.24 -12.42
C ALA A 208 -26.85 3.78 -12.36
N ILE A 209 -25.98 2.88 -12.81
CA ILE A 209 -26.14 1.41 -12.76
C ILE A 209 -25.26 0.87 -11.64
N PHE A 210 -25.84 0.08 -10.75
CA PHE A 210 -25.11 -0.48 -9.60
C PHE A 210 -24.87 -1.99 -9.78
N PHE A 211 -23.68 -2.43 -9.35
CA PHE A 211 -23.34 -3.83 -9.36
C PHE A 211 -22.42 -4.18 -8.19
N GLN A 212 -22.36 -5.46 -7.84
CA GLN A 212 -21.49 -5.97 -6.79
C GLN A 212 -20.43 -6.89 -7.39
N ASN A 213 -19.23 -6.78 -6.85
CA ASN A 213 -18.13 -7.69 -7.16
C ASN A 213 -17.26 -7.87 -5.91
N ASN A 214 -16.95 -9.11 -5.51
CA ASN A 214 -16.13 -9.44 -4.34
C ASN A 214 -16.58 -8.72 -3.05
N LYS A 215 -17.89 -8.70 -2.79
CA LYS A 215 -18.52 -8.02 -1.65
C LYS A 215 -18.24 -6.50 -1.60
N LYS A 216 -17.96 -5.88 -2.74
CA LYS A 216 -17.84 -4.44 -2.90
C LYS A 216 -18.97 -3.93 -3.77
N LEU A 217 -19.43 -2.71 -3.51
CA LEU A 217 -20.48 -2.04 -4.28
C LEU A 217 -19.86 -1.05 -5.26
N TYR A 218 -20.30 -1.08 -6.50
CA TYR A 218 -19.84 -0.22 -7.58
C TYR A 218 -21.02 0.50 -8.24
N ALA A 219 -20.70 1.65 -8.85
CA ALA A 219 -21.61 2.38 -9.71
C ALA A 219 -20.95 2.63 -11.07
N SER A 220 -21.70 2.45 -12.17
CA SER A 220 -21.34 2.98 -13.48
C SER A 220 -22.17 4.24 -13.73
N ILE A 221 -21.50 5.36 -14.00
CA ILE A 221 -22.11 6.68 -14.17
C ILE A 221 -21.49 7.31 -15.41
N SER A 222 -22.25 7.35 -16.52
CA SER A 222 -21.79 7.85 -17.82
C SER A 222 -21.87 9.39 -17.97
N GLU A 223 -22.49 10.06 -17.01
CA GLU A 223 -22.55 11.51 -16.96
C GLU A 223 -21.42 12.10 -16.08
N PRO A 224 -21.03 13.39 -16.29
CA PRO A 224 -19.97 14.01 -15.49
C PRO A 224 -20.26 13.98 -13.99
N VAL A 225 -19.37 13.37 -13.20
CA VAL A 225 -19.55 13.25 -11.76
C VAL A 225 -19.04 14.49 -11.03
N TYR A 226 -19.98 15.35 -10.62
CA TYR A 226 -19.74 16.59 -9.88
C TYR A 226 -19.88 16.43 -8.37
N LYS A 227 -20.70 15.48 -7.89
CA LYS A 227 -20.92 15.21 -6.47
C LYS A 227 -20.38 13.83 -6.12
N LYS A 228 -19.26 13.79 -5.41
CA LYS A 228 -18.60 12.53 -5.04
C LYS A 228 -18.91 12.04 -3.63
N ARG A 229 -19.54 12.86 -2.75
CA ARG A 229 -19.80 12.51 -1.34
C ARG A 229 -21.29 12.51 -1.03
N PHE A 230 -21.74 11.50 -0.31
CA PHE A 230 -23.13 11.24 0.05
C PHE A 230 -23.22 11.01 1.57
N PRO A 231 -23.58 12.02 2.37
CA PRO A 231 -23.90 11.82 3.77
C PRO A 231 -25.23 11.07 3.88
N ILE A 232 -25.22 9.96 4.58
CA ILE A 232 -26.39 9.09 4.81
C ILE A 232 -26.36 8.68 6.27
N ASN A 233 -27.34 9.10 7.05
CA ASN A 233 -27.37 8.96 8.50
C ASN A 233 -26.08 9.53 9.13
N SER A 234 -25.41 8.78 10.01
CA SER A 234 -24.13 9.17 10.63
C SER A 234 -22.89 8.88 9.77
N ASN A 235 -23.06 8.35 8.56
CA ASN A 235 -21.97 7.95 7.70
C ASN A 235 -21.84 8.82 6.46
N THR A 236 -20.64 8.94 5.93
CA THR A 236 -20.42 9.54 4.61
C THR A 236 -19.86 8.49 3.67
N PHE A 237 -20.56 8.29 2.55
CA PHE A 237 -20.08 7.44 1.47
C PHE A 237 -19.55 8.30 0.33
N TYR A 238 -18.64 7.73 -0.48
CA TYR A 238 -18.12 8.47 -1.61
C TYR A 238 -17.82 7.55 -2.80
N LEU A 239 -17.82 8.17 -3.99
CA LEU A 239 -17.46 7.55 -5.25
C LEU A 239 -15.95 7.64 -5.45
N SER A 240 -15.26 6.50 -5.42
CA SER A 240 -13.85 6.37 -5.73
C SER A 240 -13.72 6.02 -7.20
N ASP A 241 -13.15 6.92 -7.98
CA ASP A 241 -13.00 6.79 -9.42
C ASP A 241 -12.04 5.66 -9.77
N LEU A 242 -12.48 4.74 -10.62
CA LEU A 242 -11.69 3.64 -11.17
C LEU A 242 -11.42 3.80 -12.68
N GLY A 243 -11.87 4.93 -13.26
CA GLY A 243 -11.86 5.16 -14.69
C GLY A 243 -13.02 4.48 -15.43
N ASN A 244 -13.17 4.79 -16.73
CA ASN A 244 -14.21 4.23 -17.60
C ASN A 244 -15.63 4.31 -16.98
N ASP A 245 -15.98 5.47 -16.45
CA ASP A 245 -17.29 5.74 -15.81
C ASP A 245 -17.63 4.79 -14.64
N THR A 246 -16.63 4.11 -14.08
CA THR A 246 -16.81 3.15 -13.00
C THR A 246 -16.26 3.69 -11.69
N TYR A 247 -17.05 3.59 -10.63
CA TYR A 247 -16.74 4.09 -9.31
C TYR A 247 -16.93 2.99 -8.26
N GLU A 248 -15.93 2.75 -7.40
CA GLU A 248 -16.12 1.96 -6.18
C GLU A 248 -16.79 2.84 -5.13
N ILE A 249 -17.89 2.38 -4.56
CA ILE A 249 -18.55 3.08 -3.46
C ILE A 249 -17.88 2.69 -2.16
N ARG A 250 -17.39 3.68 -1.43
CA ARG A 250 -16.64 3.49 -0.20
C ARG A 250 -17.24 4.32 0.93
N LYS A 251 -17.16 3.79 2.14
CA LYS A 251 -17.53 4.50 3.35
C LYS A 251 -16.31 5.25 3.87
N LEU A 252 -16.42 6.59 4.05
CA LEU A 252 -15.39 7.35 4.73
C LEU A 252 -15.32 6.92 6.20
N SER A 253 -14.12 6.67 6.67
CA SER A 253 -13.89 6.54 8.10
C SER A 253 -13.82 7.93 8.73
N ASN A 254 -14.53 8.11 9.84
CA ASN A 254 -14.49 9.36 10.62
C ASN A 254 -13.33 9.39 11.62
N THR A 255 -12.51 8.34 11.66
CA THR A 255 -11.37 8.29 12.57
C THR A 255 -10.20 9.08 11.99
N ARG A 256 -9.68 9.99 12.80
CA ARG A 256 -8.45 10.72 12.54
C ARG A 256 -7.37 10.09 13.40
N ASN A 257 -6.40 9.46 12.75
CA ASN A 257 -5.29 8.82 13.45
C ASN A 257 -4.05 9.70 13.31
N MET A 258 -3.40 10.00 14.41
CA MET A 258 -2.06 10.56 14.36
C MET A 258 -1.10 9.46 13.93
N THR A 259 -0.38 9.70 12.86
CA THR A 259 0.43 8.65 12.23
C THR A 259 1.83 9.18 11.96
N VAL A 260 2.82 8.47 12.47
CA VAL A 260 4.22 8.63 12.08
C VAL A 260 4.42 7.91 10.75
N ILE A 261 4.96 8.61 9.77
CA ILE A 261 5.13 8.13 8.40
C ILE A 261 6.58 8.32 8.00
N PHE A 262 7.20 7.28 7.46
CA PHE A 262 8.55 7.33 6.91
C PHE A 262 8.51 7.50 5.41
N SER A 263 9.23 8.50 4.90
CA SER A 263 9.41 8.76 3.48
C SER A 263 10.85 8.48 3.10
N ILE A 264 11.06 7.86 1.95
CA ILE A 264 12.37 7.46 1.46
C ILE A 264 12.62 8.01 0.08
N LYS A 265 13.91 8.22 -0.22
CA LYS A 265 14.39 8.56 -1.56
C LYS A 265 15.67 7.79 -1.84
N LEU A 266 15.70 7.03 -2.93
CA LEU A 266 16.88 6.30 -3.38
C LEU A 266 18.01 7.29 -3.67
N LYS A 267 19.22 7.02 -3.16
CA LYS A 267 20.40 7.88 -3.28
C LYS A 267 21.65 7.15 -3.76
N LYS A 268 21.61 5.81 -3.81
CA LYS A 268 22.78 4.98 -4.19
C LYS A 268 22.38 4.03 -5.30
N SER A 269 23.23 3.91 -6.31
CA SER A 269 23.10 2.92 -7.38
C SER A 269 23.45 1.51 -6.85
N GLN A 270 23.19 0.49 -7.69
CA GLN A 270 23.50 -0.91 -7.37
C GLN A 270 24.97 -1.09 -6.99
N ASP A 271 25.20 -1.64 -5.81
CA ASP A 271 26.51 -2.15 -5.38
C ASP A 271 26.66 -3.60 -5.84
N ILE A 272 27.80 -3.92 -6.43
CA ILE A 272 28.04 -5.25 -7.01
C ILE A 272 28.12 -6.35 -5.94
N ASN A 273 28.64 -6.03 -4.75
CA ASN A 273 28.73 -7.00 -3.67
C ASN A 273 27.34 -7.32 -3.08
N ASP A 274 26.46 -6.30 -2.99
CA ASP A 274 25.09 -6.48 -2.51
C ASP A 274 24.26 -7.31 -3.48
N LEU A 275 24.50 -7.11 -4.79
CA LEU A 275 23.89 -7.92 -5.82
C LEU A 275 24.41 -9.37 -5.78
N ALA A 276 25.72 -9.55 -5.61
CA ALA A 276 26.34 -10.87 -5.48
C ALA A 276 25.80 -11.65 -4.27
N GLU A 277 25.57 -10.97 -3.13
CA GLU A 277 24.94 -11.56 -1.95
C GLU A 277 23.54 -12.08 -2.26
N PHE A 278 22.72 -11.27 -2.94
CA PHE A 278 21.38 -11.68 -3.39
C PHE A 278 21.45 -12.92 -4.30
N GLU A 279 22.39 -12.93 -5.26
CA GLU A 279 22.57 -14.04 -6.20
C GLU A 279 23.06 -15.32 -5.52
N ILE A 280 23.83 -15.19 -4.44
CA ILE A 280 24.23 -16.32 -3.60
C ILE A 280 23.02 -16.88 -2.83
N ASP A 281 22.20 -16.00 -2.26
CA ASP A 281 21.00 -16.40 -1.52
C ASP A 281 19.95 -17.06 -2.42
N LEU A 282 19.98 -16.82 -3.73
CA LEU A 282 19.11 -17.51 -4.70
C LEU A 282 19.60 -18.94 -5.01
N LYS A 283 20.90 -19.23 -4.95
CA LYS A 283 21.49 -20.55 -5.20
C LYS A 283 21.39 -21.45 -3.97
#